data_1a00e622c644780c69988453b7648bb0
#
_entry.id   1a00e622c644780c69988453b7648bb0
#
_cell.length_a   1.000
_cell.length_b   1.000
_cell.length_c   1.000
_cell.angle_alpha   90.00
_cell.angle_beta   90.00
_cell.angle_gamma   90.00
#
_symmetry.space_group_name_H-M   'P 1'
#
loop_
_entity.id
_entity.type
_entity.pdbx_description
1 polymer ?
#
loop_
_entity_poly.entity_id
_entity_poly.type
_entity_poly.pdbx_seq_one_letter_code
_entity_poly.pdbx_strand_id
1 'polypeptide(L)'
;RNFFRIMPSLSYAILPQLNVQAGINAIQDDELKIYPNVQVRFRVNDFIRLFAGLEGNTQFNSYHSSLLVNPWLAQSINLQNTDQKWLVSGGLSGSNERNVSYELKATYGQYTNMAFFTSSAADLSQFDILFSNSDAAISVLQLQANTKMSFTDKIQSDLQVEYTHYGNLGSLLYAYHRPNIQIAWRNTISVHPKVKILPEIYYIGGLYGFNPRTQKASKLDNIIDINVKGEYAITEKFTAAVSANNLMGKNYQRYLFYPTQGFNFT
;
A
#
# COMPACT_ATOMS: atom_id res chain seq x y z
N ARG A 1 18.89 -14.00 12.22
CA ARG A 1 18.65 -14.37 10.80
C ARG A 1 19.49 -13.46 9.92
N ASN A 2 20.28 -14.03 9.02
CA ASN A 2 21.03 -13.27 8.03
C ASN A 2 20.20 -13.22 6.75
N PHE A 3 19.90 -12.02 6.28
CA PHE A 3 19.18 -11.79 5.04
C PHE A 3 20.11 -11.05 4.08
N PHE A 4 20.37 -11.64 2.94
CA PHE A 4 21.24 -11.06 1.92
C PHE A 4 20.55 -11.10 0.56
N ARG A 5 20.66 -10.01 -0.21
CA ARG A 5 20.03 -9.87 -1.52
C ARG A 5 21.00 -9.31 -2.54
N ILE A 6 21.05 -9.94 -3.72
CA ILE A 6 21.74 -9.43 -4.91
C ILE A 6 20.73 -9.38 -6.06
N MET A 7 20.71 -8.27 -6.80
CA MET A 7 19.77 -8.04 -7.91
C MET A 7 20.51 -7.56 -9.16
N PRO A 8 21.33 -8.42 -9.81
CA PRO A 8 21.97 -8.05 -11.07
C PRO A 8 20.91 -7.92 -12.16
N SER A 9 21.04 -6.88 -12.98
CA SER A 9 20.18 -6.67 -14.12
C SER A 9 20.92 -5.99 -15.26
N LEU A 10 20.48 -6.26 -16.49
CA LEU A 10 20.95 -5.61 -17.71
C LEU A 10 19.77 -4.89 -18.33
N SER A 11 19.99 -3.69 -18.83
CA SER A 11 19.00 -2.90 -19.53
C SER A 11 19.47 -2.66 -20.96
N TYR A 12 18.59 -2.92 -21.92
CA TYR A 12 18.88 -2.79 -23.35
C TYR A 12 17.72 -2.10 -24.08
N ALA A 13 18.05 -1.07 -24.83
CA ALA A 13 17.11 -0.39 -25.73
C ALA A 13 17.07 -1.13 -27.07
N ILE A 14 16.07 -1.97 -27.27
CA ILE A 14 15.88 -2.69 -28.54
C ILE A 14 15.53 -1.72 -29.65
N LEU A 15 14.71 -0.73 -29.34
CA LEU A 15 14.33 0.39 -30.19
C LEU A 15 14.39 1.69 -29.38
N PRO A 16 14.44 2.88 -29.99
CA PRO A 16 14.37 4.15 -29.25
C PRO A 16 13.14 4.27 -28.34
N GLN A 17 12.07 3.51 -28.66
CA GLN A 17 10.82 3.51 -27.90
C GLN A 17 10.66 2.30 -27.00
N LEU A 18 11.49 1.23 -27.17
CA LEU A 18 11.36 -0.05 -26.47
C LEU A 18 12.60 -0.34 -25.63
N ASN A 19 12.45 -0.30 -24.32
CA ASN A 19 13.48 -0.68 -23.37
C ASN A 19 13.07 -1.98 -22.66
N VAL A 20 14.02 -2.92 -22.59
CA VAL A 20 13.87 -4.18 -21.85
C VAL A 20 14.96 -4.24 -20.80
N GLN A 21 14.57 -4.52 -19.58
CA GLN A 21 15.47 -4.82 -18.48
C GLN A 21 15.24 -6.27 -18.06
N ALA A 22 16.30 -7.06 -18.01
CA ALA A 22 16.26 -8.45 -17.57
C ALA A 22 17.31 -8.68 -16.50
N GLY A 23 16.93 -9.41 -15.46
CA GLY A 23 17.78 -9.72 -14.32
C GLY A 23 17.19 -10.82 -13.46
N ILE A 24 17.83 -11.03 -12.33
CA ILE A 24 17.38 -11.97 -11.30
C ILE A 24 17.43 -11.30 -9.93
N ASN A 25 16.57 -11.76 -9.03
CA ASN A 25 16.64 -11.48 -7.60
C ASN A 25 17.14 -12.74 -6.89
N ALA A 26 18.40 -12.75 -6.47
CA ALA A 26 18.97 -13.83 -5.68
C ALA A 26 18.95 -13.43 -4.20
N ILE A 27 18.25 -14.19 -3.40
CA ILE A 27 17.98 -13.90 -1.99
C ILE A 27 18.42 -15.09 -1.15
N GLN A 28 19.31 -14.84 -0.21
CA GLN A 28 19.72 -15.79 0.82
C GLN A 28 18.98 -15.43 2.11
N ASP A 29 18.13 -16.34 2.54
CA ASP A 29 17.44 -16.35 3.84
C ASP A 29 17.84 -17.62 4.58
N ASP A 30 16.93 -18.51 4.91
CA ASP A 30 17.24 -19.86 5.39
C ASP A 30 17.77 -20.73 4.23
N GLU A 31 17.36 -20.46 3.01
CA GLU A 31 17.82 -21.09 1.77
C GLU A 31 18.03 -20.05 0.65
N LEU A 32 18.80 -20.44 -0.38
CA LEU A 32 18.99 -19.59 -1.55
C LEU A 32 17.77 -19.68 -2.47
N LYS A 33 17.13 -18.54 -2.72
CA LYS A 33 15.99 -18.38 -3.63
C LYS A 33 16.40 -17.49 -4.79
N ILE A 34 16.05 -17.89 -6.01
CA ILE A 34 16.34 -17.13 -7.22
C ILE A 34 15.04 -16.88 -7.95
N TYR A 35 14.74 -15.60 -8.21
CA TYR A 35 13.52 -15.15 -8.86
C TYR A 35 13.83 -14.38 -10.14
N PRO A 36 12.94 -14.42 -11.15
CA PRO A 36 13.05 -13.56 -12.31
C PRO A 36 12.85 -12.09 -11.93
N ASN A 37 13.45 -11.19 -12.70
CA ASN A 37 13.20 -9.76 -12.66
C ASN A 37 13.31 -9.20 -14.07
N VAL A 38 12.17 -9.14 -14.76
CA VAL A 38 12.08 -8.68 -16.15
C VAL A 38 11.09 -7.54 -16.24
N GLN A 39 11.47 -6.45 -16.91
CA GLN A 39 10.63 -5.30 -17.16
C GLN A 39 10.74 -4.88 -18.62
N VAL A 40 9.59 -4.55 -19.21
CA VAL A 40 9.48 -4.02 -20.56
C VAL A 40 8.78 -2.67 -20.48
N ARG A 41 9.35 -1.65 -21.13
CA ARG A 41 8.77 -0.32 -21.24
C ARG A 41 8.71 0.08 -22.69
N PHE A 42 7.53 0.47 -23.15
CA PHE A 42 7.30 0.92 -24.52
C PHE A 42 6.70 2.33 -24.52
N ARG A 43 7.40 3.26 -25.14
CA ARG A 43 6.91 4.63 -25.34
C ARG A 43 6.07 4.67 -26.62
N VAL A 44 4.74 4.78 -26.46
CA VAL A 44 3.81 4.90 -27.59
C VAL A 44 3.97 6.26 -28.26
N ASN A 45 4.01 7.31 -27.43
CA ASN A 45 4.27 8.71 -27.83
C ASN A 45 4.82 9.49 -26.61
N ASP A 46 4.91 10.80 -26.70
CA ASP A 46 5.45 11.62 -25.62
C ASP A 46 4.53 11.66 -24.38
N PHE A 47 3.26 11.31 -24.53
CA PHE A 47 2.24 11.36 -23.49
C PHE A 47 1.91 9.99 -22.87
N ILE A 48 2.20 8.89 -23.57
CA ILE A 48 1.77 7.54 -23.17
C ILE A 48 2.93 6.57 -23.21
N ARG A 49 3.14 5.88 -22.09
CA ARG A 49 4.09 4.78 -21.92
C ARG A 49 3.35 3.56 -21.44
N LEU A 50 3.58 2.43 -22.08
CA LEU A 50 3.14 1.11 -21.63
C LEU A 50 4.28 0.46 -20.87
N PHE A 51 3.94 -0.34 -19.89
CA PHE A 51 4.91 -1.18 -19.19
C PHE A 51 4.32 -2.54 -18.84
N ALA A 52 5.19 -3.54 -18.78
CA ALA A 52 4.89 -4.87 -18.29
C ALA A 52 6.09 -5.41 -17.53
N GLY A 53 5.86 -6.32 -16.59
CA GLY A 53 6.93 -6.90 -15.80
C GLY A 53 6.57 -8.29 -15.26
N LEU A 54 7.62 -9.05 -14.98
CA LEU A 54 7.56 -10.30 -14.23
C LEU A 54 8.67 -10.26 -13.19
N GLU A 55 8.31 -10.39 -11.92
CA GLU A 55 9.26 -10.40 -10.84
C GLU A 55 8.89 -11.40 -9.74
N GLY A 56 9.87 -11.84 -8.98
CA GLY A 56 9.66 -12.54 -7.74
C GLY A 56 10.58 -11.94 -6.66
N ASN A 57 10.21 -12.14 -5.39
CA ASN A 57 10.91 -11.53 -4.28
C ASN A 57 10.61 -12.24 -2.97
N THR A 58 11.48 -12.09 -1.98
CA THR A 58 11.18 -12.40 -0.58
C THR A 58 11.10 -11.09 0.19
N GLN A 59 9.96 -10.83 0.81
CA GLN A 59 9.78 -9.71 1.71
C GLN A 59 10.27 -10.11 3.10
N PHE A 60 11.27 -9.41 3.58
CA PHE A 60 11.76 -9.57 4.93
C PHE A 60 10.80 -8.93 5.93
N ASN A 61 10.14 -9.74 6.76
CA ASN A 61 9.25 -9.28 7.80
C ASN A 61 10.05 -9.16 9.12
N SER A 62 10.21 -7.95 9.60
CA SER A 62 10.79 -7.65 10.90
C SER A 62 9.72 -7.18 11.89
N TYR A 63 10.01 -7.27 13.18
CA TYR A 63 9.12 -6.73 14.20
C TYR A 63 8.89 -5.21 14.00
N HIS A 64 9.97 -4.49 13.69
CA HIS A 64 9.89 -3.07 13.40
C HIS A 64 8.99 -2.75 12.21
N SER A 65 9.17 -3.43 11.05
CA SER A 65 8.31 -3.21 9.88
C SER A 65 6.85 -3.56 10.14
N SER A 66 6.59 -4.58 10.97
CA SER A 66 5.25 -4.98 11.34
C SER A 66 4.58 -3.98 12.30
N LEU A 67 5.36 -3.38 13.24
CA LEU A 67 4.88 -2.32 14.13
C LEU A 67 4.50 -1.03 13.36
N LEU A 68 5.18 -0.72 12.26
CA LEU A 68 4.80 0.43 11.42
C LEU A 68 3.43 0.24 10.77
N VAL A 69 3.01 -1.01 10.55
CA VAL A 69 1.68 -1.33 10.00
C VAL A 69 0.63 -1.46 11.09
N ASN A 70 0.96 -2.17 12.17
CA ASN A 70 0.10 -2.34 13.34
C ASN A 70 0.89 -2.11 14.64
N PRO A 71 0.72 -0.97 15.31
CA PRO A 71 1.48 -0.63 16.51
C PRO A 71 1.09 -1.45 17.76
N TRP A 72 -0.01 -2.19 17.73
CA TRP A 72 -0.50 -2.99 18.86
C TRP A 72 -0.10 -4.47 18.78
N LEU A 73 1.04 -4.77 18.19
CA LEU A 73 1.54 -6.14 18.10
C LEU A 73 1.97 -6.69 19.46
N ALA A 74 1.68 -7.97 19.70
CA ALA A 74 2.21 -8.70 20.83
C ALA A 74 3.75 -8.78 20.77
N GLN A 75 4.40 -8.87 21.93
CA GLN A 75 5.87 -8.87 22.01
C GLN A 75 6.49 -10.20 21.52
N SER A 76 5.77 -11.31 21.65
CA SER A 76 6.23 -12.65 21.29
C SER A 76 5.58 -13.11 20.00
N ILE A 77 6.14 -12.70 18.85
CA ILE A 77 5.65 -13.08 17.52
C ILE A 77 6.71 -13.90 16.80
N ASN A 78 6.32 -15.06 16.29
CA ASN A 78 7.17 -15.83 15.38
C ASN A 78 7.04 -15.23 13.97
N LEU A 79 8.07 -14.51 13.55
CA LEU A 79 8.11 -13.84 12.24
C LEU A 79 8.62 -14.79 11.17
N GLN A 80 7.91 -14.85 10.06
CA GLN A 80 8.30 -15.54 8.84
C GLN A 80 8.40 -14.53 7.69
N ASN A 81 9.30 -14.78 6.75
CA ASN A 81 9.37 -13.97 5.53
C ASN A 81 8.27 -14.37 4.56
N THR A 82 7.73 -13.39 3.86
CA THR A 82 6.71 -13.61 2.83
C THR A 82 7.40 -13.78 1.49
N ASP A 83 7.16 -14.91 0.83
CA ASP A 83 7.70 -15.17 -0.51
C ASP A 83 6.67 -14.82 -1.58
N GLN A 84 7.01 -13.84 -2.38
CA GLN A 84 6.34 -13.53 -3.65
C GLN A 84 6.96 -14.43 -4.72
N LYS A 85 6.34 -15.58 -4.99
CA LYS A 85 6.88 -16.55 -5.94
C LYS A 85 7.02 -15.97 -7.35
N TRP A 86 6.03 -15.23 -7.77
CA TRP A 86 6.04 -14.44 -8.99
C TRP A 86 4.94 -13.38 -8.93
N LEU A 87 5.16 -12.30 -9.63
CA LEU A 87 4.23 -11.19 -9.84
C LEU A 87 4.32 -10.76 -11.30
N VAL A 88 3.23 -10.88 -12.03
CA VAL A 88 3.07 -10.24 -13.34
C VAL A 88 2.47 -8.86 -13.12
N SER A 89 3.00 -7.88 -13.77
CA SER A 89 2.49 -6.51 -13.75
C SER A 89 2.32 -5.99 -15.18
N GLY A 90 1.35 -5.12 -15.35
CA GLY A 90 1.16 -4.41 -16.60
C GLY A 90 0.40 -3.13 -16.37
N GLY A 91 0.61 -2.16 -17.25
CA GLY A 91 -0.06 -0.90 -17.09
C GLY A 91 0.35 0.14 -18.12
N LEU A 92 -0.18 1.32 -17.91
CA LEU A 92 0.14 2.49 -18.70
C LEU A 92 0.35 3.70 -17.78
N SER A 93 1.25 4.56 -18.18
CA SER A 93 1.48 5.86 -17.53
C SER A 93 1.60 6.94 -18.56
N GLY A 94 1.28 8.15 -18.16
CA GLY A 94 1.38 9.29 -19.05
C GLY A 94 1.38 10.61 -18.31
N SER A 95 1.75 11.64 -19.04
CA SER A 95 1.62 13.02 -18.57
C SER A 95 1.42 13.93 -19.76
N ASN A 96 0.53 14.91 -19.63
CA ASN A 96 0.63 16.07 -20.47
C ASN A 96 1.63 17.05 -19.83
N GLU A 97 2.38 17.76 -20.64
CA GLU A 97 3.47 18.65 -20.18
C GLU A 97 3.04 19.75 -19.21
N ARG A 98 1.75 19.96 -19.02
CA ARG A 98 1.23 21.10 -18.25
C ARG A 98 0.54 20.75 -16.95
N ASN A 99 -0.36 19.76 -16.92
CA ASN A 99 -1.32 19.72 -15.82
C ASN A 99 -1.68 18.34 -15.27
N VAL A 100 -1.44 17.25 -15.99
CA VAL A 100 -1.93 15.92 -15.56
C VAL A 100 -0.84 14.88 -15.73
N SER A 101 -0.60 14.08 -14.69
CA SER A 101 0.12 12.81 -14.79
C SER A 101 -0.75 11.70 -14.23
N TYR A 102 -0.70 10.53 -14.86
CA TYR A 102 -1.48 9.37 -14.44
C TYR A 102 -0.71 8.07 -14.62
N GLU A 103 -1.06 7.10 -13.81
CA GLU A 103 -0.60 5.73 -13.91
C GLU A 103 -1.75 4.79 -13.58
N LEU A 104 -2.00 3.82 -14.47
CA LEU A 104 -2.90 2.69 -14.26
C LEU A 104 -2.06 1.42 -14.27
N LYS A 105 -2.15 0.64 -13.20
CA LYS A 105 -1.36 -0.58 -13.03
C LYS A 105 -2.25 -1.73 -12.55
N ALA A 106 -2.09 -2.89 -13.18
CA ALA A 106 -2.64 -4.13 -12.71
C ALA A 106 -1.49 -5.08 -12.35
N THR A 107 -1.60 -5.78 -11.23
CA THR A 107 -0.67 -6.82 -10.83
C THR A 107 -1.42 -8.07 -10.43
N TYR A 108 -0.86 -9.22 -10.77
CA TYR A 108 -1.33 -10.51 -10.31
C TYR A 108 -0.15 -11.38 -9.91
N GLY A 109 -0.21 -11.98 -8.74
CA GLY A 109 0.90 -12.77 -8.24
C GLY A 109 0.50 -13.82 -7.21
N GLN A 110 1.47 -14.66 -6.84
CA GLN A 110 1.31 -15.69 -5.83
C GLN A 110 2.30 -15.48 -4.68
N TYR A 111 1.77 -15.64 -3.47
CA TYR A 111 2.50 -15.40 -2.24
C TYR A 111 2.36 -16.59 -1.29
N THR A 112 3.44 -16.98 -0.64
CA THR A 112 3.42 -17.92 0.48
C THR A 112 3.91 -17.23 1.74
N ASN A 113 3.53 -17.73 2.90
CA ASN A 113 3.80 -17.10 4.19
C ASN A 113 3.36 -15.64 4.24
N MET A 114 2.21 -15.33 3.65
CA MET A 114 1.67 -13.98 3.69
C MET A 114 1.14 -13.66 5.08
N ALA A 115 1.55 -12.51 5.63
CA ALA A 115 1.20 -12.08 6.98
C ALA A 115 -0.19 -11.43 7.02
N PHE A 116 -1.01 -11.83 7.99
CA PHE A 116 -2.29 -11.23 8.35
C PHE A 116 -2.31 -10.92 9.83
N PHE A 117 -3.00 -9.87 10.24
CA PHE A 117 -3.14 -9.53 11.65
C PHE A 117 -4.43 -10.11 12.21
N THR A 118 -4.36 -10.68 13.41
CA THR A 118 -5.54 -11.16 14.17
C THR A 118 -5.42 -10.66 15.59
N SER A 119 -6.54 -10.46 16.28
CA SER A 119 -6.47 -10.18 17.72
C SER A 119 -5.80 -11.36 18.44
N SER A 120 -5.02 -11.10 19.47
CA SER A 120 -4.37 -12.16 20.26
C SER A 120 -5.38 -12.87 21.15
N ALA A 121 -5.29 -14.20 21.24
CA ALA A 121 -6.13 -14.99 22.15
C ALA A 121 -5.82 -14.71 23.63
N ALA A 122 -4.56 -14.41 23.94
CA ALA A 122 -4.11 -14.10 25.29
C ALA A 122 -4.63 -12.73 25.74
N ASP A 123 -4.51 -11.73 24.89
CA ASP A 123 -4.93 -10.35 25.18
C ASP A 123 -5.54 -9.73 23.92
N LEU A 124 -6.85 -9.50 23.91
CA LEU A 124 -7.58 -8.92 22.77
C LEU A 124 -7.16 -7.46 22.46
N SER A 125 -6.43 -6.81 23.37
CA SER A 125 -5.82 -5.50 23.11
C SER A 125 -4.51 -5.58 22.33
N GLN A 126 -4.04 -6.76 21.98
CA GLN A 126 -2.84 -7.01 21.19
C GLN A 126 -3.18 -7.78 19.92
N PHE A 127 -2.25 -7.76 18.98
CA PHE A 127 -2.37 -8.47 17.71
C PHE A 127 -1.25 -9.48 17.54
N ASP A 128 -1.62 -10.67 17.09
CA ASP A 128 -0.71 -11.68 16.58
C ASP A 128 -0.62 -11.59 15.06
N ILE A 129 0.47 -12.11 14.49
CA ILE A 129 0.59 -12.27 13.04
C ILE A 129 0.30 -13.73 12.70
N LEU A 130 -0.73 -13.93 11.88
CA LEU A 130 -1.05 -15.20 11.28
C LEU A 130 -0.45 -15.27 9.88
N PHE A 131 0.42 -16.23 9.62
CA PHE A 131 0.98 -16.46 8.30
C PHE A 131 0.13 -17.47 7.53
N SER A 132 -0.05 -17.21 6.22
CA SER A 132 -0.62 -18.23 5.35
C SER A 132 0.30 -19.44 5.25
N ASN A 133 -0.27 -20.60 4.85
CA ASN A 133 0.52 -21.81 4.72
C ASN A 133 1.65 -21.65 3.68
N SER A 134 2.83 -22.23 3.95
CA SER A 134 3.94 -22.30 3.01
C SER A 134 3.61 -23.13 1.75
N ASP A 135 2.74 -24.12 1.88
CA ASP A 135 2.42 -25.09 0.82
C ASP A 135 1.28 -24.62 -0.09
N ALA A 136 0.47 -23.65 0.37
CA ALA A 136 -0.64 -23.11 -0.39
C ALA A 136 -0.41 -21.63 -0.70
N ALA A 137 -0.17 -21.31 -1.97
CA ALA A 137 0.02 -19.94 -2.39
C ALA A 137 -1.30 -19.16 -2.43
N ILE A 138 -1.31 -18.00 -1.79
CA ILE A 138 -2.37 -17.00 -1.92
C ILE A 138 -2.18 -16.27 -3.24
N SER A 139 -3.24 -16.13 -4.03
CA SER A 139 -3.24 -15.29 -5.21
C SER A 139 -3.70 -13.86 -4.84
N VAL A 140 -3.00 -12.86 -5.35
CA VAL A 140 -3.34 -11.45 -5.14
C VAL A 140 -3.46 -10.74 -6.47
N LEU A 141 -4.65 -10.22 -6.75
CA LEU A 141 -4.90 -9.28 -7.84
C LEU A 141 -4.97 -7.88 -7.24
N GLN A 142 -4.17 -6.96 -7.76
CA GLN A 142 -4.21 -5.55 -7.36
C GLN A 142 -4.38 -4.66 -8.58
N LEU A 143 -5.33 -3.74 -8.50
CA LEU A 143 -5.55 -2.69 -9.49
C LEU A 143 -5.27 -1.35 -8.84
N GLN A 144 -4.44 -0.54 -9.47
CA GLN A 144 -4.04 0.77 -8.97
C GLN A 144 -4.28 1.84 -10.03
N ALA A 145 -4.82 2.96 -9.60
CA ALA A 145 -4.93 4.17 -10.41
C ALA A 145 -4.41 5.35 -9.59
N ASN A 146 -3.40 6.01 -10.11
CA ASN A 146 -2.79 7.20 -9.52
C ASN A 146 -2.92 8.35 -10.51
N THR A 147 -3.39 9.49 -10.04
CA THR A 147 -3.52 10.69 -10.89
C THR A 147 -3.10 11.92 -10.10
N LYS A 148 -2.23 12.73 -10.68
CA LYS A 148 -1.88 14.06 -10.18
C LYS A 148 -2.31 15.09 -11.20
N MET A 149 -3.04 16.10 -10.75
CA MET A 149 -3.57 17.17 -11.59
C MET A 149 -3.26 18.52 -10.97
N SER A 150 -2.79 19.46 -11.81
CA SER A 150 -2.67 20.87 -11.46
C SER A 150 -3.74 21.63 -12.23
N PHE A 151 -4.88 21.93 -11.61
CA PHE A 151 -5.96 22.69 -12.27
C PHE A 151 -5.55 24.11 -12.56
N THR A 152 -4.78 24.69 -11.64
CA THR A 152 -4.14 26.01 -11.77
C THR A 152 -2.83 25.96 -10.98
N ASP A 153 -2.01 27.01 -11.08
CA ASP A 153 -0.80 27.18 -10.28
C ASP A 153 -1.09 27.17 -8.77
N LYS A 154 -2.36 27.34 -8.37
CA LYS A 154 -2.80 27.40 -6.98
C LYS A 154 -3.50 26.14 -6.50
N ILE A 155 -3.98 25.28 -7.41
CA ILE A 155 -4.80 24.10 -7.04
C ILE A 155 -4.16 22.85 -7.63
N GLN A 156 -3.68 21.98 -6.76
CA GLN A 156 -3.14 20.67 -7.09
C GLN A 156 -3.96 19.58 -6.42
N SER A 157 -4.18 18.49 -7.13
CA SER A 157 -4.94 17.32 -6.67
C SER A 157 -4.18 16.03 -6.93
N ASP A 158 -4.12 15.16 -5.94
CA ASP A 158 -3.55 13.81 -6.00
C ASP A 158 -4.65 12.82 -5.63
N LEU A 159 -5.02 11.95 -6.57
CA LEU A 159 -5.99 10.87 -6.36
C LEU A 159 -5.31 9.52 -6.53
N GLN A 160 -5.43 8.69 -5.51
CA GLN A 160 -4.94 7.32 -5.49
C GLN A 160 -6.11 6.38 -5.21
N VAL A 161 -6.29 5.38 -6.06
CA VAL A 161 -7.29 4.34 -5.91
C VAL A 161 -6.59 2.99 -5.99
N GLU A 162 -6.84 2.14 -5.02
CA GLU A 162 -6.33 0.78 -4.98
C GLU A 162 -7.46 -0.19 -4.69
N TYR A 163 -7.57 -1.23 -5.53
CA TYR A 163 -8.42 -2.39 -5.28
C TYR A 163 -7.56 -3.63 -5.21
N THR A 164 -7.74 -4.43 -4.14
CA THR A 164 -7.00 -5.68 -3.94
C THR A 164 -7.98 -6.83 -3.70
N HIS A 165 -7.81 -7.89 -4.45
CA HIS A 165 -8.53 -9.15 -4.26
C HIS A 165 -7.56 -10.25 -3.85
N TYR A 166 -7.89 -10.93 -2.75
CA TYR A 166 -7.13 -12.06 -2.22
C TYR A 166 -7.88 -13.35 -2.51
N GLY A 167 -7.29 -14.23 -3.30
CA GLY A 167 -7.82 -15.55 -3.62
C GLY A 167 -6.99 -16.67 -3.02
N ASN A 168 -7.55 -17.86 -2.96
CA ASN A 168 -6.89 -19.07 -2.43
C ASN A 168 -6.38 -18.89 -0.99
N LEU A 169 -7.21 -18.31 -0.12
CA LEU A 169 -6.85 -18.02 1.28
C LEU A 169 -6.62 -19.28 2.14
N GLY A 170 -6.81 -20.48 1.58
CA GLY A 170 -6.64 -21.76 2.31
C GLY A 170 -7.60 -21.89 3.46
N SER A 171 -7.08 -22.01 4.67
CA SER A 171 -7.87 -22.09 5.90
C SER A 171 -8.45 -20.77 6.39
N LEU A 172 -8.03 -19.64 5.79
CA LEU A 172 -8.51 -18.33 6.18
C LEU A 172 -9.82 -17.99 5.46
N LEU A 173 -10.82 -17.55 6.21
CA LEU A 173 -12.09 -17.10 5.63
C LEU A 173 -11.95 -15.75 4.91
N TYR A 174 -11.08 -14.87 5.41
CA TYR A 174 -10.86 -13.53 4.91
C TYR A 174 -9.39 -13.10 5.05
N ALA A 175 -8.99 -12.12 4.26
CA ALA A 175 -7.70 -11.45 4.41
C ALA A 175 -7.77 -10.44 5.57
N TYR A 176 -7.59 -10.92 6.79
CA TYR A 176 -7.81 -10.14 8.01
C TYR A 176 -6.96 -8.86 8.05
N HIS A 177 -7.63 -7.73 8.35
CA HIS A 177 -7.08 -6.37 8.41
C HIS A 177 -6.38 -5.89 7.14
N ARG A 178 -6.66 -6.56 5.99
CA ARG A 178 -6.25 -6.12 4.66
C ARG A 178 -7.47 -5.60 3.90
N PRO A 179 -7.52 -4.32 3.53
CA PRO A 179 -8.67 -3.77 2.82
C PRO A 179 -8.75 -4.30 1.38
N ASN A 180 -9.96 -4.39 0.87
CA ASN A 180 -10.18 -4.66 -0.55
C ASN A 180 -10.13 -3.41 -1.41
N ILE A 181 -10.51 -2.25 -0.84
CA ILE A 181 -10.49 -0.98 -1.55
C ILE A 181 -9.94 0.13 -0.66
N GLN A 182 -9.06 0.94 -1.23
CA GLN A 182 -8.52 2.13 -0.60
C GLN A 182 -8.55 3.29 -1.61
N ILE A 183 -9.01 4.44 -1.15
CA ILE A 183 -9.01 5.67 -1.92
C ILE A 183 -8.38 6.75 -1.05
N ALA A 184 -7.45 7.50 -1.61
CA ALA A 184 -6.87 8.67 -0.99
C ALA A 184 -6.95 9.84 -1.99
N TRP A 185 -7.64 10.89 -1.61
CA TRP A 185 -7.74 12.11 -2.39
C TRP A 185 -7.21 13.28 -1.58
N ARG A 186 -6.06 13.80 -2.00
CA ARG A 186 -5.34 14.88 -1.34
C ARG A 186 -5.30 16.08 -2.25
N ASN A 187 -5.56 17.25 -1.69
CA ASN A 187 -5.53 18.49 -2.45
C ASN A 187 -4.64 19.51 -1.75
N THR A 188 -4.04 20.37 -2.54
CA THR A 188 -3.30 21.54 -2.07
C THR A 188 -3.90 22.76 -2.73
N ILE A 189 -4.42 23.71 -1.92
CA ILE A 189 -5.02 24.95 -2.37
C ILE A 189 -4.20 26.11 -1.80
N SER A 190 -3.46 26.80 -2.67
CA SER A 190 -2.66 27.98 -2.33
C SER A 190 -3.54 29.23 -2.45
N VAL A 191 -4.28 29.58 -1.39
CA VAL A 191 -5.18 30.74 -1.36
C VAL A 191 -4.43 32.07 -1.34
N HIS A 192 -3.20 32.04 -0.81
CA HIS A 192 -2.27 33.16 -0.78
C HIS A 192 -0.83 32.62 -0.82
N PRO A 193 0.19 33.39 -1.26
CA PRO A 193 1.58 32.92 -1.27
C PRO A 193 2.07 32.38 0.09
N LYS A 194 1.50 32.86 1.18
CA LYS A 194 1.83 32.41 2.54
C LYS A 194 0.82 31.43 3.14
N VAL A 195 -0.32 31.15 2.49
CA VAL A 195 -1.42 30.35 3.06
C VAL A 195 -1.77 29.20 2.15
N LYS A 196 -1.71 27.99 2.68
CA LYS A 196 -2.14 26.78 2.01
C LYS A 196 -3.23 26.10 2.83
N ILE A 197 -4.22 25.51 2.14
CA ILE A 197 -5.25 24.66 2.70
C ILE A 197 -5.09 23.29 2.03
N LEU A 198 -5.00 22.23 2.84
CA LEU A 198 -4.76 20.87 2.39
C LEU A 198 -5.94 19.97 2.83
N PRO A 199 -7.04 19.92 2.09
CA PRO A 199 -8.12 18.97 2.34
C PRO A 199 -7.73 17.58 1.85
N GLU A 200 -8.04 16.55 2.68
CA GLU A 200 -7.78 15.16 2.38
C GLU A 200 -9.01 14.31 2.68
N ILE A 201 -9.31 13.37 1.81
CA ILE A 201 -10.39 12.39 1.98
C ILE A 201 -9.80 10.99 1.81
N TYR A 202 -10.07 10.12 2.78
CA TYR A 202 -9.70 8.72 2.74
C TYR A 202 -10.93 7.83 2.81
N TYR A 203 -10.94 6.81 1.96
CA TYR A 203 -11.91 5.73 2.03
C TYR A 203 -11.19 4.40 2.13
N ILE A 204 -11.59 3.55 3.08
CA ILE A 204 -11.07 2.19 3.24
C ILE A 204 -12.25 1.25 3.43
N GLY A 205 -12.35 0.21 2.60
CA GLY A 205 -13.45 -0.74 2.63
C GLY A 205 -13.00 -2.19 2.54
N GLY A 206 -13.92 -3.10 2.89
CA GLY A 206 -13.70 -4.53 2.80
C GLY A 206 -12.80 -5.10 3.89
N LEU A 207 -12.73 -4.46 5.05
CA LEU A 207 -11.96 -4.94 6.20
C LEU A 207 -12.72 -6.03 6.96
N TYR A 208 -11.99 -7.04 7.40
CA TYR A 208 -12.45 -8.09 8.32
C TYR A 208 -11.45 -8.24 9.46
N GLY A 209 -11.96 -8.38 10.68
CA GLY A 209 -11.18 -8.77 11.86
C GLY A 209 -11.54 -10.18 12.30
N PHE A 210 -10.65 -10.85 13.02
CA PHE A 210 -10.89 -12.17 13.60
C PHE A 210 -10.71 -12.12 15.10
N ASN A 211 -11.71 -12.65 15.83
CA ASN A 211 -11.65 -12.79 17.27
C ASN A 211 -11.35 -14.26 17.62
N PRO A 212 -10.14 -14.59 18.08
CA PRO A 212 -9.73 -15.97 18.35
C PRO A 212 -10.44 -16.59 19.55
N ARG A 213 -10.97 -15.80 20.49
CA ARG A 213 -11.72 -16.33 21.64
C ARG A 213 -13.10 -16.85 21.27
N THR A 214 -13.74 -16.19 20.31
CA THR A 214 -15.08 -16.59 19.82
C THR A 214 -15.05 -17.37 18.53
N GLN A 215 -13.86 -17.49 17.90
CA GLN A 215 -13.65 -18.13 16.58
C GLN A 215 -14.53 -17.49 15.48
N LYS A 216 -14.78 -16.19 15.59
CA LYS A 216 -15.65 -15.46 14.65
C LYS A 216 -14.86 -14.40 13.89
N ALA A 217 -15.08 -14.37 12.58
CA ALA A 217 -14.71 -13.24 11.75
C ALA A 217 -15.84 -12.20 11.75
N SER A 218 -15.47 -10.94 11.83
CA SER A 218 -16.40 -9.80 11.81
C SER A 218 -16.00 -8.84 10.69
N LYS A 219 -16.97 -8.42 9.88
CA LYS A 219 -16.77 -7.34 8.93
C LYS A 219 -16.70 -6.03 9.73
N LEU A 220 -15.67 -5.24 9.45
CA LEU A 220 -15.53 -3.90 10.02
C LEU A 220 -16.24 -2.88 9.12
N ASP A 221 -16.71 -1.79 9.72
CA ASP A 221 -17.35 -0.70 8.98
C ASP A 221 -16.38 -0.07 7.98
N ASN A 222 -16.92 0.38 6.87
CA ASN A 222 -16.14 1.16 5.93
C ASN A 222 -15.72 2.49 6.57
N ILE A 223 -14.48 2.87 6.36
CA ILE A 223 -13.89 4.09 6.89
C ILE A 223 -14.04 5.19 5.84
N ILE A 224 -14.61 6.32 6.24
CA ILE A 224 -14.56 7.58 5.51
C ILE A 224 -13.97 8.60 6.48
N ASP A 225 -12.79 9.09 6.16
CA ASP A 225 -12.05 10.04 6.99
C ASP A 225 -11.77 11.31 6.19
N ILE A 226 -12.20 12.45 6.70
CA ILE A 226 -12.05 13.76 6.07
C ILE A 226 -11.21 14.63 7.01
N ASN A 227 -10.11 15.14 6.49
CA ASN A 227 -9.16 15.96 7.22
C ASN A 227 -8.89 17.26 6.48
N VAL A 228 -8.59 18.32 7.21
CA VAL A 228 -8.15 19.59 6.63
C VAL A 228 -6.98 20.12 7.44
N LYS A 229 -5.88 20.43 6.75
CA LYS A 229 -4.72 21.09 7.33
C LYS A 229 -4.60 22.49 6.75
N GLY A 230 -4.41 23.49 7.61
CA GLY A 230 -4.06 24.85 7.25
C GLY A 230 -2.58 25.10 7.54
N GLU A 231 -1.87 25.71 6.60
CA GLU A 231 -0.47 26.10 6.75
C GLU A 231 -0.32 27.61 6.50
N TYR A 232 0.43 28.27 7.37
CA TYR A 232 0.79 29.68 7.24
C TYR A 232 2.31 29.86 7.32
N ALA A 233 2.91 30.30 6.23
CA ALA A 233 4.34 30.64 6.16
C ALA A 233 4.57 32.01 6.84
N ILE A 234 5.03 31.98 8.10
CA ILE A 234 5.35 33.19 8.89
C ILE A 234 6.56 33.87 8.22
N THR A 235 7.60 33.10 7.95
CA THR A 235 8.80 33.51 7.22
C THR A 235 9.18 32.41 6.23
N GLU A 236 10.23 32.62 5.43
CA GLU A 236 10.78 31.58 4.55
C GLU A 236 11.26 30.32 5.30
N LYS A 237 11.55 30.42 6.59
CA LYS A 237 12.10 29.33 7.42
C LYS A 237 11.10 28.78 8.43
N PHE A 238 10.01 29.48 8.71
CA PHE A 238 9.04 29.08 9.74
C PHE A 238 7.63 29.02 9.16
N THR A 239 6.99 27.88 9.34
CA THR A 239 5.59 27.64 8.97
C THR A 239 4.83 27.18 10.21
N ALA A 240 3.70 27.81 10.48
CA ALA A 240 2.72 27.32 11.44
C ALA A 240 1.70 26.44 10.71
N ALA A 241 1.27 25.36 11.36
CA ALA A 241 0.26 24.47 10.80
C ALA A 241 -0.76 24.08 11.88
N VAL A 242 -2.00 23.92 11.46
CA VAL A 242 -3.10 23.41 12.29
C VAL A 242 -3.86 22.37 11.45
N SER A 243 -4.13 21.21 12.02
CA SER A 243 -4.92 20.16 11.37
C SER A 243 -6.19 19.89 12.15
N ALA A 244 -7.31 19.78 11.44
CA ALA A 244 -8.57 19.29 11.94
C ALA A 244 -8.80 17.90 11.32
N ASN A 245 -8.84 16.88 12.15
CA ASN A 245 -8.88 15.48 11.73
C ASN A 245 -10.24 14.87 12.05
N ASN A 246 -10.65 13.88 11.23
CA ASN A 246 -11.91 13.18 11.35
C ASN A 246 -13.10 14.16 11.49
N LEU A 247 -13.25 15.05 10.50
CA LEU A 247 -14.28 16.09 10.49
C LEU A 247 -15.71 15.54 10.60
N MET A 248 -15.91 14.27 10.23
CA MET A 248 -17.20 13.58 10.38
C MET A 248 -17.48 13.12 11.82
N GLY A 249 -16.50 13.17 12.71
CA GLY A 249 -16.62 12.73 14.11
C GLY A 249 -16.97 11.23 14.27
N LYS A 250 -16.75 10.42 13.24
CA LYS A 250 -17.13 9.00 13.27
C LYS A 250 -16.06 8.16 13.98
N ASN A 251 -16.52 7.26 14.86
CA ASN A 251 -15.68 6.22 15.44
C ASN A 251 -15.69 5.01 14.50
N TYR A 252 -14.58 4.74 13.85
CA TYR A 252 -14.38 3.56 13.01
C TYR A 252 -13.21 2.73 13.55
N GLN A 253 -13.12 1.48 13.14
CA GLN A 253 -12.05 0.57 13.55
C GLN A 253 -11.24 0.15 12.33
N ARG A 254 -9.98 0.57 12.28
CA ARG A 254 -9.00 0.03 11.33
C ARG A 254 -8.57 -1.37 11.75
N TYR A 255 -8.47 -1.56 13.05
CA TYR A 255 -8.17 -2.81 13.73
C TYR A 255 -9.29 -3.15 14.69
N LEU A 256 -9.68 -4.42 14.73
CA LEU A 256 -10.76 -4.90 15.59
C LEU A 256 -10.48 -4.53 17.05
N PHE A 257 -11.46 -3.98 17.76
CA PHE A 257 -11.39 -3.45 19.13
C PHE A 257 -10.63 -2.13 19.31
N TYR A 258 -10.13 -1.52 18.22
CA TYR A 258 -9.43 -0.23 18.27
C TYR A 258 -10.23 0.84 17.53
N PRO A 259 -11.18 1.50 18.21
CA PRO A 259 -11.84 2.66 17.63
C PRO A 259 -10.87 3.82 17.50
N THR A 260 -10.99 4.55 16.40
CA THR A 260 -10.24 5.79 16.21
C THR A 260 -10.79 6.89 17.11
N GLN A 261 -9.97 7.92 17.34
CA GLN A 261 -10.46 9.15 17.95
C GLN A 261 -11.50 9.79 17.04
N GLY A 262 -12.55 10.35 17.64
CA GLY A 262 -13.48 11.21 16.94
C GLY A 262 -12.79 12.49 16.44
N PHE A 263 -13.57 13.50 16.13
CA PHE A 263 -13.03 14.79 15.72
C PHE A 263 -11.94 15.31 16.68
N ASN A 264 -10.79 15.71 16.14
CA ASN A 264 -9.66 16.21 16.93
C ASN A 264 -8.83 17.26 16.17
N PHE A 265 -8.03 18.02 16.89
CA PHE A 265 -7.07 18.98 16.37
C PHE A 265 -5.63 18.57 16.72
N THR A 266 -4.72 18.87 15.82
CA THR A 266 -3.27 18.73 16.03
C THR A 266 -2.51 19.93 15.47
#